data_8af28ba7b8e79f196c0666e2fdab1725
#
_entry.id   8af28ba7b8e79f196c0666e2fdab1725
#
_cell.length_a   1.000
_cell.length_b   1.000
_cell.length_c   1.000
_cell.angle_alpha   90.00
_cell.angle_beta   90.00
_cell.angle_gamma   90.00
#
_symmetry.space_group_name_H-M   'P 1'
#
loop_
_entity.id
_entity.type
_entity.pdbx_description
1 polymer ?
#
loop_
_entity_poly.entity_id
_entity_poly.type
_entity_poly.pdbx_seq_one_letter_code
_entity_poly.pdbx_strand_id
1 'polypeptide(L)'
;MKAFFVIAIIALVITGSGSWGGLVFYSLPVMAWAVLGIFALQSLGFVPAFLYQTERYYDLIGSLTYISAIALVLLCSGKVDLRQMLIAFFILIWAARLGSFLFSRIARDGGDSRFDKIKPSALLFFRTWMLQGLWVTVTAGAALAALSSGRSVPLNIVDGIAIALWLSGFTVEVIADR
;
A
#
# COMPACT_ATOMS: atom_id res chain seq x y z
N MET A 1 9.90 15.56 14.36
CA MET A 1 8.86 15.05 15.27
C MET A 1 7.43 15.31 14.79
N LYS A 2 7.05 16.55 14.42
CA LYS A 2 5.67 16.87 13.97
C LYS A 2 5.15 15.95 12.84
N ALA A 3 5.99 15.63 11.83
CA ALA A 3 5.57 14.78 10.72
C ALA A 3 5.20 13.34 11.15
N PHE A 4 5.95 12.72 12.05
CA PHE A 4 5.62 11.38 12.57
C PHE A 4 4.33 11.35 13.35
N PHE A 5 4.06 12.41 14.10
CA PHE A 5 2.79 12.56 14.82
C PHE A 5 1.60 12.64 13.85
N VAL A 6 1.73 13.42 12.78
CA VAL A 6 0.69 13.52 11.73
C VAL A 6 0.50 12.17 11.02
N ILE A 7 1.58 11.48 10.66
CA ILE A 7 1.52 10.15 10.05
C ILE A 7 0.75 9.18 10.96
N ALA A 8 1.11 9.15 12.25
CA ALA A 8 0.46 8.26 13.23
C ALA A 8 -1.03 8.58 13.40
N ILE A 9 -1.42 9.85 13.51
CA ILE A 9 -2.82 10.25 13.64
C ILE A 9 -3.62 9.81 12.41
N ILE A 10 -3.15 10.11 11.20
CA ILE A 10 -3.88 9.75 9.99
C ILE A 10 -4.00 8.24 9.87
N ALA A 11 -2.93 7.50 10.12
CA ALA A 11 -2.96 6.03 10.09
C ALA A 11 -3.94 5.46 11.13
N LEU A 12 -3.99 6.01 12.35
CA LEU A 12 -4.93 5.60 13.39
C LEU A 12 -6.38 5.91 13.02
N VAL A 13 -6.66 7.08 12.46
CA VAL A 13 -8.01 7.46 12.01
C VAL A 13 -8.50 6.51 10.91
N ILE A 14 -7.66 6.22 9.91
CA ILE A 14 -8.01 5.30 8.82
C ILE A 14 -8.21 3.88 9.37
N THR A 15 -7.32 3.42 10.25
CA THR A 15 -7.43 2.11 10.88
C THR A 15 -8.71 2.01 11.73
N GLY A 16 -8.98 2.99 12.56
CA GLY A 16 -10.18 3.01 13.41
C GLY A 16 -11.48 3.02 12.61
N SER A 17 -11.58 3.91 11.60
CA SER A 17 -12.75 3.98 10.73
C SER A 17 -12.93 2.73 9.88
N GLY A 18 -11.85 2.20 9.29
CA GLY A 18 -11.89 1.01 8.45
C GLY A 18 -12.09 -0.31 9.23
N SER A 19 -11.86 -0.29 10.55
CA SER A 19 -12.08 -1.45 11.43
C SER A 19 -13.51 -1.57 11.93
N TRP A 20 -14.36 -0.58 11.71
CA TRP A 20 -15.72 -0.56 12.28
C TRP A 20 -16.58 -1.71 11.77
N GLY A 21 -16.91 -2.66 12.67
CA GLY A 21 -17.69 -3.85 12.34
C GLY A 21 -16.97 -4.85 11.43
N GLY A 22 -15.64 -4.74 11.29
CA GLY A 22 -14.80 -5.65 10.52
C GLY A 22 -14.39 -6.90 11.29
N LEU A 23 -13.71 -7.79 10.57
CA LEU A 23 -13.17 -9.04 11.12
C LEU A 23 -12.08 -8.78 12.15
N VAL A 24 -12.03 -9.63 13.17
CA VAL A 24 -11.02 -9.61 14.24
C VAL A 24 -10.18 -10.89 14.14
N PHE A 25 -8.88 -10.73 14.24
CA PHE A 25 -7.90 -11.82 14.25
C PHE A 25 -6.93 -11.61 15.44
N TYR A 26 -6.80 -12.60 16.33
CA TYR A 26 -6.01 -12.47 17.57
C TYR A 26 -6.24 -11.15 18.33
N SER A 27 -7.50 -10.85 18.66
CA SER A 27 -7.94 -9.70 19.44
C SER A 27 -7.73 -8.32 18.79
N LEU A 28 -7.23 -8.23 17.58
CA LEU A 28 -7.09 -6.99 16.83
C LEU A 28 -7.90 -7.05 15.53
N PRO A 29 -8.45 -5.92 15.05
CA PRO A 29 -9.06 -5.86 13.74
C PRO A 29 -8.07 -6.25 12.64
N VAL A 30 -8.53 -6.99 11.63
CA VAL A 30 -7.70 -7.38 10.48
C VAL A 30 -7.10 -6.15 9.79
N MET A 31 -7.86 -5.06 9.70
CA MET A 31 -7.36 -3.77 9.20
C MET A 31 -6.16 -3.25 10.00
N ALA A 32 -6.16 -3.42 11.33
CA ALA A 32 -5.04 -3.00 12.18
C ALA A 32 -3.78 -3.83 11.89
N TRP A 33 -3.92 -5.14 11.70
CA TRP A 33 -2.81 -6.00 11.28
C TRP A 33 -2.23 -5.58 9.92
N ALA A 34 -3.10 -5.22 8.96
CA ALA A 34 -2.64 -4.74 7.66
C ALA A 34 -1.81 -3.45 7.80
N VAL A 35 -2.31 -2.47 8.57
CA VAL A 35 -1.60 -1.19 8.77
C VAL A 35 -0.29 -1.39 9.55
N LEU A 36 -0.28 -2.22 10.58
CA LEU A 36 0.96 -2.59 11.29
C LEU A 36 1.97 -3.25 10.35
N GLY A 37 1.52 -4.18 9.49
CA GLY A 37 2.34 -4.84 8.47
C GLY A 37 2.92 -3.83 7.47
N ILE A 38 2.12 -2.86 7.01
CA ILE A 38 2.57 -1.78 6.13
C ILE A 38 3.76 -1.03 6.75
N PHE A 39 3.61 -0.51 7.96
CA PHE A 39 4.68 0.24 8.62
C PHE A 39 5.88 -0.64 9.03
N ALA A 40 5.65 -1.90 9.37
CA ALA A 40 6.73 -2.85 9.63
C ALA A 40 7.59 -3.09 8.38
N LEU A 41 6.97 -3.34 7.21
CA LEU A 41 7.70 -3.52 5.96
C LEU A 41 8.48 -2.27 5.56
N GLN A 42 7.91 -1.07 5.73
CA GLN A 42 8.62 0.17 5.47
C GLN A 42 9.82 0.35 6.40
N SER A 43 9.66 0.01 7.69
CA SER A 43 10.76 0.07 8.67
C SER A 43 11.86 -0.94 8.35
N LEU A 44 11.50 -2.17 7.98
CA LEU A 44 12.45 -3.21 7.57
C LEU A 44 13.19 -2.82 6.28
N GLY A 45 12.50 -2.23 5.31
CA GLY A 45 13.11 -1.76 4.07
C GLY A 45 14.06 -0.58 4.27
N PHE A 46 13.72 0.32 5.20
CA PHE A 46 14.57 1.44 5.57
C PHE A 46 15.94 1.01 6.08
N VAL A 47 16.02 -0.04 6.91
CA VAL A 47 17.30 -0.45 7.56
C VAL A 47 18.41 -0.70 6.53
N PRO A 48 18.27 -1.64 5.58
CA PRO A 48 19.31 -1.86 4.57
C PRO A 48 19.47 -0.64 3.64
N ALA A 49 18.39 0.07 3.28
CA ALA A 49 18.47 1.26 2.44
C ALA A 49 19.34 2.35 3.09
N PHE A 50 19.21 2.56 4.40
CA PHE A 50 20.03 3.53 5.13
C PHE A 50 21.48 3.04 5.30
N LEU A 51 21.70 1.76 5.61
CA LEU A 51 23.04 1.21 5.77
C LEU A 51 23.87 1.27 4.48
N TYR A 52 23.23 0.99 3.34
CA TYR A 52 23.87 1.02 2.02
C TYR A 52 23.70 2.36 1.29
N GLN A 53 23.08 3.38 1.92
CA GLN A 53 22.84 4.72 1.37
C GLN A 53 22.18 4.67 -0.01
N THR A 54 21.16 3.79 -0.20
CA THR A 54 20.50 3.55 -1.47
C THR A 54 18.98 3.69 -1.37
N GLU A 55 18.37 4.29 -2.40
CA GLU A 55 16.93 4.35 -2.60
C GLU A 55 16.41 3.33 -3.62
N ARG A 56 17.32 2.55 -4.22
CA ARG A 56 17.03 1.69 -5.38
C ARG A 56 15.82 0.80 -5.21
N TYR A 57 15.55 0.35 -4.00
CA TYR A 57 14.46 -0.57 -3.67
C TYR A 57 13.24 0.12 -3.07
N TYR A 58 13.25 1.46 -2.96
CA TYR A 58 12.19 2.23 -2.31
C TYR A 58 10.82 1.96 -2.96
N ASP A 59 10.71 2.17 -4.26
CA ASP A 59 9.45 1.97 -5.00
C ASP A 59 9.06 0.48 -5.07
N LEU A 60 10.03 -0.43 -5.20
CA LEU A 60 9.77 -1.87 -5.19
C LEU A 60 9.18 -2.32 -3.85
N ILE A 61 9.74 -1.88 -2.73
CA ILE A 61 9.21 -2.19 -1.40
C ILE A 61 7.84 -1.53 -1.20
N GLY A 62 7.61 -0.34 -1.75
CA GLY A 62 6.29 0.27 -1.79
C GLY A 62 5.25 -0.64 -2.44
N SER A 63 5.54 -1.16 -3.62
CA SER A 63 4.66 -2.09 -4.33
C SER A 63 4.48 -3.42 -3.60
N LEU A 64 5.56 -3.99 -3.07
CA LEU A 64 5.48 -5.20 -2.23
C LEU A 64 4.64 -4.97 -0.98
N THR A 65 4.62 -3.75 -0.45
CA THR A 65 3.78 -3.41 0.71
C THR A 65 2.30 -3.46 0.37
N TYR A 66 1.86 -2.98 -0.81
CA TYR A 66 0.49 -3.17 -1.28
C TYR A 66 0.13 -4.65 -1.40
N ILE A 67 0.98 -5.43 -2.08
CA ILE A 67 0.77 -6.86 -2.31
C ILE A 67 0.65 -7.60 -0.97
N SER A 68 1.58 -7.34 -0.05
CA SER A 68 1.60 -7.99 1.26
C SER A 68 0.40 -7.62 2.13
N ALA A 69 -0.03 -6.35 2.12
CA ALA A 69 -1.21 -5.90 2.87
C ALA A 69 -2.49 -6.57 2.36
N ILE A 70 -2.69 -6.63 1.04
CA ILE A 70 -3.83 -7.32 0.43
C ILE A 70 -3.78 -8.82 0.74
N ALA A 71 -2.63 -9.48 0.58
CA ALA A 71 -2.48 -10.90 0.86
C ALA A 71 -2.78 -11.22 2.34
N LEU A 72 -2.27 -10.41 3.27
CA LEU A 72 -2.53 -10.57 4.70
C LEU A 72 -4.03 -10.50 5.01
N VAL A 73 -4.72 -9.48 4.48
CA VAL A 73 -6.17 -9.34 4.71
C VAL A 73 -6.93 -10.53 4.13
N LEU A 74 -6.63 -10.98 2.92
CA LEU A 74 -7.28 -12.14 2.30
C LEU A 74 -7.06 -13.41 3.13
N LEU A 75 -5.85 -13.65 3.63
CA LEU A 75 -5.53 -14.81 4.48
C LEU A 75 -6.29 -14.79 5.80
N CYS A 76 -6.50 -13.61 6.38
CA CYS A 76 -7.23 -13.44 7.64
C CYS A 76 -8.76 -13.42 7.46
N SER A 77 -9.26 -13.16 6.24
CA SER A 77 -10.72 -13.00 5.99
C SER A 77 -11.49 -14.30 5.86
N GLY A 78 -10.82 -15.44 5.70
CA GLY A 78 -11.42 -16.77 5.60
C GLY A 78 -12.19 -16.98 4.31
N LYS A 79 -13.47 -16.57 4.24
CA LYS A 79 -14.27 -16.65 3.00
C LYS A 79 -14.16 -15.34 2.23
N VAL A 80 -13.78 -15.44 0.96
CA VAL A 80 -13.62 -14.30 0.03
C VAL A 80 -14.68 -14.41 -1.05
N ASP A 81 -15.48 -13.36 -1.23
CA ASP A 81 -16.48 -13.28 -2.29
C ASP A 81 -15.91 -12.74 -3.62
N LEU A 82 -16.72 -12.77 -4.68
CA LEU A 82 -16.30 -12.33 -6.01
C LEU A 82 -15.92 -10.85 -6.05
N ARG A 83 -16.62 -9.97 -5.32
CA ARG A 83 -16.29 -8.55 -5.22
C ARG A 83 -14.92 -8.34 -4.57
N GLN A 84 -14.65 -9.03 -3.47
CA GLN A 84 -13.38 -8.98 -2.78
C GLN A 84 -12.24 -9.51 -3.65
N MET A 85 -12.47 -10.58 -4.40
CA MET A 85 -11.51 -11.12 -5.36
C MET A 85 -11.18 -10.10 -6.45
N LEU A 86 -12.18 -9.40 -6.99
CA LEU A 86 -11.97 -8.37 -8.01
C LEU A 86 -11.17 -7.17 -7.45
N ILE A 87 -11.53 -6.68 -6.26
CA ILE A 87 -10.78 -5.59 -5.60
C ILE A 87 -9.32 -5.98 -5.43
N ALA A 88 -9.06 -7.17 -4.86
CA ALA A 88 -7.71 -7.66 -4.67
C ALA A 88 -6.95 -7.81 -6.00
N PHE A 89 -7.57 -8.42 -7.00
CA PHE A 89 -6.98 -8.65 -8.32
C PHE A 89 -6.54 -7.33 -8.97
N PHE A 90 -7.39 -6.32 -9.00
CA PHE A 90 -7.04 -5.03 -9.60
C PHE A 90 -5.89 -4.33 -8.88
N ILE A 91 -5.88 -4.36 -7.55
CA ILE A 91 -4.77 -3.75 -6.78
C ILE A 91 -3.47 -4.53 -7.01
N LEU A 92 -3.51 -5.86 -7.02
CA LEU A 92 -2.33 -6.69 -7.21
C LEU A 92 -1.71 -6.49 -8.60
N ILE A 93 -2.52 -6.44 -9.66
CA ILE A 93 -2.05 -6.14 -11.03
C ILE A 93 -1.41 -4.75 -11.09
N TRP A 94 -2.11 -3.74 -10.56
CA TRP A 94 -1.59 -2.38 -10.55
C TRP A 94 -0.28 -2.27 -9.78
N ALA A 95 -0.21 -2.82 -8.58
CA ALA A 95 0.99 -2.76 -7.75
C ALA A 95 2.18 -3.52 -8.39
N ALA A 96 1.94 -4.70 -8.95
CA ALA A 96 2.98 -5.47 -9.63
C ALA A 96 3.52 -4.72 -10.86
N ARG A 97 2.63 -4.14 -11.68
CA ARG A 97 3.02 -3.38 -12.87
C ARG A 97 3.79 -2.11 -12.49
N LEU A 98 3.25 -1.31 -11.55
CA LEU A 98 3.89 -0.06 -11.12
C LEU A 98 5.26 -0.32 -10.51
N GLY A 99 5.37 -1.31 -9.62
CA GLY A 99 6.65 -1.68 -9.00
C GLY A 99 7.68 -2.14 -10.01
N SER A 100 7.29 -2.96 -10.98
CA SER A 100 8.17 -3.43 -12.05
C SER A 100 8.66 -2.29 -12.93
N PHE A 101 7.76 -1.36 -13.27
CA PHE A 101 8.09 -0.19 -14.08
C PHE A 101 9.07 0.73 -13.35
N LEU A 102 8.75 1.13 -12.10
CA LEU A 102 9.58 2.05 -11.32
C LEU A 102 10.95 1.44 -11.01
N PHE A 103 11.01 0.16 -10.64
CA PHE A 103 12.27 -0.54 -10.43
C PHE A 103 13.14 -0.57 -11.69
N SER A 104 12.53 -0.87 -12.85
CA SER A 104 13.24 -0.88 -14.13
C SER A 104 13.73 0.50 -14.53
N ARG A 105 12.94 1.56 -14.23
CA ARG A 105 13.34 2.95 -14.45
C ARG A 105 14.57 3.32 -13.62
N ILE A 106 14.54 3.07 -12.30
CA ILE A 106 15.69 3.34 -11.42
C ILE A 106 16.93 2.54 -11.84
N ALA A 107 16.75 1.31 -12.30
CA ALA A 107 17.87 0.49 -12.79
C ALA A 107 18.52 1.08 -14.05
N ARG A 108 17.75 1.72 -14.92
CA ARG A 108 18.26 2.40 -16.14
C ARG A 108 18.89 3.75 -15.83
N ASP A 109 18.25 4.54 -14.96
CA ASP A 109 18.65 5.92 -14.66
C ASP A 109 19.80 5.98 -13.64
N GLY A 110 20.14 4.87 -13.00
CA GLY A 110 21.24 4.75 -12.04
C GLY A 110 20.92 5.25 -10.64
N GLY A 111 19.78 5.86 -10.41
CA GLY A 111 19.33 6.38 -9.11
C GLY A 111 18.32 7.51 -9.22
N ASP A 112 17.86 8.02 -8.07
CA ASP A 112 16.94 9.15 -7.99
C ASP A 112 17.58 10.29 -7.19
N SER A 113 17.96 11.35 -7.88
CA SER A 113 18.63 12.53 -7.29
C SER A 113 17.82 13.23 -6.19
N ARG A 114 16.50 13.02 -6.12
CA ARG A 114 15.65 13.54 -5.03
C ARG A 114 16.08 13.01 -3.67
N PHE A 115 16.67 11.81 -3.62
CA PHE A 115 17.11 11.17 -2.40
C PHE A 115 18.52 11.59 -1.96
N ASP A 116 19.33 12.23 -2.79
CA ASP A 116 20.73 12.55 -2.48
C ASP A 116 20.90 13.40 -1.21
N LYS A 117 19.96 14.34 -0.99
CA LYS A 117 19.94 15.19 0.21
C LYS A 117 19.22 14.53 1.40
N ILE A 118 18.51 13.44 1.19
CA ILE A 118 17.68 12.77 2.18
C ILE A 118 18.43 11.59 2.81
N LYS A 119 19.09 10.77 2.00
CA LYS A 119 19.82 9.56 2.41
C LYS A 119 20.81 9.77 3.56
N PRO A 120 21.63 10.86 3.59
CA PRO A 120 22.62 11.05 4.67
C PRO A 120 22.00 11.26 6.04
N SER A 121 20.75 11.72 6.11
CA SER A 121 20.03 11.94 7.37
C SER A 121 19.10 10.79 7.70
N ALA A 122 19.45 9.97 8.71
CA ALA A 122 18.60 8.87 9.15
C ALA A 122 17.16 9.30 9.42
N LEU A 123 16.96 10.46 10.07
CA LEU A 123 15.64 10.96 10.42
C LEU A 123 14.82 11.38 9.18
N LEU A 124 15.46 12.06 8.22
CA LEU A 124 14.79 12.47 6.98
C LEU A 124 14.46 11.28 6.10
N PHE A 125 15.39 10.34 5.98
CA PHE A 125 15.21 9.16 5.16
C PHE A 125 14.17 8.21 5.78
N PHE A 126 14.21 7.98 7.09
CA PHE A 126 13.17 7.21 7.77
C PHE A 126 11.79 7.86 7.65
N ARG A 127 11.71 9.19 7.76
CA ARG A 127 10.45 9.92 7.53
C ARG A 127 9.90 9.65 6.13
N THR A 128 10.74 9.61 5.10
CA THR A 128 10.32 9.34 3.72
C THR A 128 9.72 7.94 3.58
N TRP A 129 10.31 6.93 4.22
CA TRP A 129 9.76 5.58 4.28
C TRP A 129 8.42 5.54 5.02
N MET A 130 8.30 6.25 6.14
CA MET A 130 7.03 6.32 6.88
C MET A 130 5.94 7.04 6.07
N LEU A 131 6.29 8.05 5.27
CA LEU A 131 5.36 8.71 4.35
C LEU A 131 4.90 7.76 3.24
N GLN A 132 5.75 6.87 2.74
CA GLN A 132 5.32 5.82 1.81
C GLN A 132 4.34 4.85 2.47
N GLY A 133 4.60 4.42 3.71
CA GLY A 133 3.65 3.60 4.47
C GLY A 133 2.30 4.29 4.69
N LEU A 134 2.33 5.58 4.99
CA LEU A 134 1.10 6.38 5.07
C LEU A 134 0.39 6.45 3.72
N TRP A 135 1.11 6.68 2.63
CA TRP A 135 0.55 6.70 1.28
C TRP A 135 -0.16 5.40 0.94
N VAL A 136 0.48 4.24 1.20
CA VAL A 136 -0.15 2.92 1.03
C VAL A 136 -1.40 2.80 1.87
N THR A 137 -1.36 3.22 3.14
CA THR A 137 -2.50 3.15 4.06
C THR A 137 -3.68 4.00 3.57
N VAL A 138 -3.42 5.21 3.09
CA VAL A 138 -4.46 6.13 2.58
C VAL A 138 -5.07 5.58 1.29
N THR A 139 -4.25 5.21 0.33
CA THR A 139 -4.71 4.82 -1.01
C THR A 139 -5.36 3.43 -1.05
N ALA A 140 -4.86 2.48 -0.25
CA ALA A 140 -5.48 1.15 -0.12
C ALA A 140 -6.55 1.09 0.98
N GLY A 141 -6.71 2.13 1.80
CA GLY A 141 -7.54 2.10 3.01
C GLY A 141 -8.98 1.65 2.78
N ALA A 142 -9.65 2.18 1.76
CA ALA A 142 -11.01 1.78 1.41
C ALA A 142 -11.09 0.30 0.97
N ALA A 143 -10.12 -0.16 0.19
CA ALA A 143 -10.05 -1.55 -0.24
C ALA A 143 -9.76 -2.50 0.94
N LEU A 144 -8.79 -2.15 1.80
CA LEU A 144 -8.47 -2.93 3.01
C LEU A 144 -9.69 -3.02 3.94
N ALA A 145 -10.43 -1.92 4.13
CA ALA A 145 -11.66 -1.91 4.92
C ALA A 145 -12.74 -2.82 4.28
N ALA A 146 -12.94 -2.76 2.98
CA ALA A 146 -13.90 -3.61 2.28
C ALA A 146 -13.51 -5.10 2.39
N LEU A 147 -12.25 -5.44 2.18
CA LEU A 147 -11.73 -6.81 2.27
C LEU A 147 -11.79 -7.38 3.69
N SER A 148 -11.56 -6.53 4.72
CA SER A 148 -11.58 -6.93 6.13
C SER A 148 -12.98 -6.84 6.77
N SER A 149 -14.01 -6.44 6.04
CA SER A 149 -15.35 -6.24 6.58
C SER A 149 -16.08 -7.52 6.99
N GLY A 150 -15.70 -8.68 6.42
CA GLY A 150 -16.40 -9.95 6.58
C GLY A 150 -17.78 -9.99 5.94
N ARG A 151 -18.18 -8.96 5.21
CA ARG A 151 -19.50 -8.86 4.55
C ARG A 151 -19.40 -9.35 3.11
N SER A 152 -20.30 -10.26 2.74
CA SER A 152 -20.48 -10.66 1.36
C SER A 152 -21.59 -9.83 0.73
N VAL A 153 -21.28 -9.14 -0.35
CA VAL A 153 -22.22 -8.29 -1.07
C VAL A 153 -22.19 -8.65 -2.56
N PRO A 154 -23.34 -9.04 -3.15
CA PRO A 154 -23.40 -9.37 -4.57
C PRO A 154 -23.03 -8.18 -5.45
N LEU A 155 -22.46 -8.49 -6.62
CA LEU A 155 -22.11 -7.47 -7.60
C LEU A 155 -23.38 -6.76 -8.11
N ASN A 156 -23.22 -5.46 -8.39
CA ASN A 156 -24.30 -4.62 -8.93
C ASN A 156 -23.74 -3.66 -9.98
N ILE A 157 -24.58 -2.76 -10.50
CA ILE A 157 -24.20 -1.83 -11.57
C ILE A 157 -23.07 -0.85 -11.14
N VAL A 158 -22.98 -0.52 -9.85
CA VAL A 158 -21.92 0.35 -9.32
C VAL A 158 -20.55 -0.31 -9.47
N ASP A 159 -20.47 -1.65 -9.28
CA ASP A 159 -19.22 -2.40 -9.49
C ASP A 159 -18.78 -2.34 -10.96
N GLY A 160 -19.73 -2.41 -11.91
CA GLY A 160 -19.43 -2.24 -13.33
C GLY A 160 -18.87 -0.86 -13.66
N ILE A 161 -19.46 0.19 -13.10
CA ILE A 161 -18.95 1.56 -13.24
C ILE A 161 -17.56 1.70 -12.62
N ALA A 162 -17.35 1.16 -11.42
CA ALA A 162 -16.05 1.21 -10.74
C ALA A 162 -14.96 0.50 -11.54
N ILE A 163 -15.26 -0.67 -12.12
CA ILE A 163 -14.33 -1.40 -13.00
C ILE A 163 -13.99 -0.58 -14.25
N ALA A 164 -14.99 0.04 -14.89
CA ALA A 164 -14.75 0.86 -16.07
C ALA A 164 -13.87 2.08 -15.76
N LEU A 165 -14.10 2.75 -14.63
CA LEU A 165 -13.27 3.87 -14.15
C LEU A 165 -11.85 3.41 -13.85
N TRP A 166 -11.69 2.27 -13.17
CA TRP A 166 -10.39 1.72 -12.86
C TRP A 166 -9.60 1.38 -14.13
N LEU A 167 -10.22 0.68 -15.09
CA LEU A 167 -9.59 0.33 -16.37
C LEU A 167 -9.18 1.58 -17.16
N SER A 168 -10.02 2.61 -17.16
CA SER A 168 -9.70 3.88 -17.81
C SER A 168 -8.49 4.55 -17.16
N GLY A 169 -8.44 4.65 -15.82
CA GLY A 169 -7.31 5.23 -15.09
C GLY A 169 -6.02 4.43 -15.28
N PHE A 170 -6.11 3.10 -15.18
CA PHE A 170 -4.97 2.21 -15.41
C PHE A 170 -4.41 2.33 -16.83
N THR A 171 -5.29 2.45 -17.84
CA THR A 171 -4.87 2.64 -19.23
C THR A 171 -4.15 3.96 -19.43
N VAL A 172 -4.68 5.06 -18.86
CA VAL A 172 -4.02 6.38 -18.91
C VAL A 172 -2.65 6.32 -18.26
N GLU A 173 -2.52 5.70 -17.08
CA GLU A 173 -1.24 5.52 -16.39
C GLU A 173 -0.24 4.74 -17.25
N VAL A 174 -0.67 3.60 -17.84
CA VAL A 174 0.19 2.78 -18.71
C VAL A 174 0.68 3.55 -19.94
N ILE A 175 -0.17 4.41 -20.52
CA ILE A 175 0.21 5.24 -21.67
C ILE A 175 1.18 6.35 -21.25
N ALA A 176 0.94 6.99 -20.11
CA ALA A 176 1.77 8.09 -19.62
C ALA A 176 3.18 7.65 -19.19
N ASP A 177 3.35 6.40 -18.82
CA ASP A 177 4.64 5.82 -18.39
C ASP A 177 5.54 5.35 -19.57
N ARG A 178 5.07 5.47 -20.80
CA ARG A 178 5.85 5.12 -22.01
C ARG A 178 6.70 6.29 -22.50
#